data_6df3c43ecb9afda27fb08f4c428a785c
#
_entry.id   6df3c43ecb9afda27fb08f4c428a785c
#
_cell.length_a   1.000
_cell.length_b   1.000
_cell.length_c   1.000
_cell.angle_alpha   90.00
_cell.angle_beta   90.00
_cell.angle_gamma   90.00
#
_symmetry.space_group_name_H-M   'P 1'
#
loop_
_entity.id
_entity.type
_entity.pdbx_description
1 polymer ?
#
loop_
_entity_poly.entity_id
_entity_poly.type
_entity_poly.pdbx_seq_one_letter_code
_entity_poly.pdbx_strand_id
1 'polypeptide(L)'
;MITRTERNEEIQKKIIKEENRETRKKIVLTSLKIIIIIILLSVTFYLYTSYVSSKIITVKEERIINEKIPSNFNGLKIIQISDIHYGSTIFIKDIKKIVDMVNQRTPDLVVFTGDLINKDYKLTSKEQENLIKELKKIKSTIGKYAIMGEEDSNEFNTIMNQSNFTILNNSYDLIYKDNNTPILLIGINNNKNNLDINSAYDYFNQPTHNSNIYTITLLHQPDTVDKILEEYPTDLFLAGHSHNGQVNLPYIGGVFQKNGAQKYINEFYQLESSKLYISSGIGTTGNGFRLFCSPSINFFRLSSN
;
A
#
# COMPACT_ATOMS: atom_id res chain seq x y z
N MET A 1 25.73 81.79 -7.81
CA MET A 1 26.71 81.17 -6.89
C MET A 1 25.90 80.21 -5.97
N ILE A 2 26.19 78.97 -5.98
CA ILE A 2 25.53 77.96 -5.07
C ILE A 2 26.14 78.25 -3.66
N THR A 3 25.32 78.41 -2.67
CA THR A 3 25.78 78.63 -1.29
C THR A 3 26.44 77.35 -0.73
N ARG A 4 27.31 77.52 0.27
CA ARG A 4 28.02 76.45 0.95
C ARG A 4 27.01 75.42 1.56
N THR A 5 25.89 75.88 2.01
CA THR A 5 24.79 75.09 2.61
C THR A 5 24.10 74.17 1.55
N GLU A 6 23.74 74.75 0.41
CA GLU A 6 23.14 74.04 -0.70
C GLU A 6 24.06 72.91 -1.27
N ARG A 7 25.37 73.21 -1.31
CA ARG A 7 26.36 72.20 -1.72
C ARG A 7 26.49 71.05 -0.73
N ASN A 8 26.42 71.33 0.57
CA ASN A 8 26.43 70.26 1.58
C ASN A 8 25.16 69.41 1.56
N GLU A 9 24.01 70.04 1.34
CA GLU A 9 22.73 69.25 1.16
C GLU A 9 22.75 68.37 -0.05
N GLU A 10 23.31 68.79 -1.18
CA GLU A 10 23.48 67.98 -2.34
C GLU A 10 24.41 66.76 -2.10
N ILE A 11 25.53 66.99 -1.39
CA ILE A 11 26.44 65.86 -1.03
C ILE A 11 25.74 64.88 -0.12
N GLN A 12 25.02 65.35 0.91
CA GLN A 12 24.27 64.46 1.80
C GLN A 12 23.20 63.65 1.06
N LYS A 13 22.45 64.26 0.14
CA LYS A 13 21.47 63.55 -0.71
C LYS A 13 22.12 62.48 -1.59
N LYS A 14 23.32 62.72 -2.11
CA LYS A 14 24.06 61.72 -2.90
C LYS A 14 24.54 60.58 -2.03
N ILE A 15 25.06 60.82 -0.84
CA ILE A 15 25.49 59.79 0.11
C ILE A 15 24.31 58.88 0.50
N ILE A 16 23.19 59.47 0.92
CA ILE A 16 21.97 58.72 1.28
C ILE A 16 21.44 57.88 0.09
N LYS A 17 21.49 58.43 -1.11
CA LYS A 17 21.07 57.69 -2.32
C LYS A 17 21.97 56.48 -2.62
N GLU A 18 23.28 56.62 -2.38
CA GLU A 18 24.27 55.59 -2.59
C GLU A 18 24.17 54.48 -1.52
N GLU A 19 24.01 54.86 -0.24
CA GLU A 19 23.74 53.93 0.86
C GLU A 19 22.43 53.13 0.63
N ASN A 20 21.36 53.80 0.23
CA ASN A 20 20.11 53.18 -0.10
C ASN A 20 20.23 52.20 -1.31
N ARG A 21 21.05 52.53 -2.30
CA ARG A 21 21.34 51.67 -3.44
C ARG A 21 22.09 50.40 -3.03
N GLU A 22 23.14 50.56 -2.20
CA GLU A 22 23.90 49.41 -1.69
C GLU A 22 23.06 48.52 -0.75
N THR A 23 22.24 49.13 0.10
CA THR A 23 21.30 48.38 0.95
C THR A 23 20.29 47.60 0.11
N ARG A 24 19.70 48.19 -0.93
CA ARG A 24 18.81 47.49 -1.87
C ARG A 24 19.51 46.35 -2.57
N LYS A 25 20.76 46.52 -3.05
CA LYS A 25 21.53 45.43 -3.67
C LYS A 25 21.76 44.28 -2.69
N LYS A 26 22.13 44.55 -1.45
CA LYS A 26 22.30 43.52 -0.40
C LYS A 26 21.02 42.78 -0.12
N ILE A 27 19.89 43.47 -0.02
CA ILE A 27 18.57 42.85 0.17
C ILE A 27 18.23 41.90 -1.02
N VAL A 28 18.39 42.39 -2.25
CA VAL A 28 18.11 41.57 -3.47
C VAL A 28 19.00 40.32 -3.52
N LEU A 29 20.31 40.48 -3.25
CA LEU A 29 21.25 39.36 -3.22
C LEU A 29 20.92 38.35 -2.14
N THR A 30 20.53 38.82 -0.94
CA THR A 30 20.12 37.93 0.15
C THR A 30 18.81 37.20 -0.19
N SER A 31 17.82 37.92 -0.73
CA SER A 31 16.55 37.30 -1.19
C SER A 31 16.79 36.25 -2.27
N LEU A 32 17.69 36.51 -3.24
CA LEU A 32 18.05 35.58 -4.26
C LEU A 32 18.70 34.30 -3.69
N LYS A 33 19.62 34.46 -2.71
CA LYS A 33 20.21 33.29 -2.01
C LYS A 33 19.18 32.49 -1.27
N ILE A 34 18.22 33.10 -0.59
CA ILE A 34 17.13 32.42 0.11
C ILE A 34 16.28 31.62 -0.90
N ILE A 35 15.90 32.21 -2.03
CA ILE A 35 15.13 31.56 -3.09
C ILE A 35 15.87 30.35 -3.60
N ILE A 36 17.17 30.46 -3.90
CA ILE A 36 18.00 29.34 -4.37
C ILE A 36 18.02 28.21 -3.34
N ILE A 37 18.18 28.54 -2.05
CA ILE A 37 18.16 27.53 -0.98
C ILE A 37 16.80 26.83 -0.92
N ILE A 38 15.69 27.57 -1.01
CA ILE A 38 14.34 26.98 -1.03
C ILE A 38 14.16 26.03 -2.24
N ILE A 39 14.62 26.44 -3.42
CA ILE A 39 14.56 25.60 -4.62
C ILE A 39 15.38 24.31 -4.43
N LEU A 40 16.60 24.42 -3.91
CA LEU A 40 17.46 23.26 -3.67
C LEU A 40 16.82 22.30 -2.64
N LEU A 41 16.27 22.83 -1.56
CA LEU A 41 15.56 22.02 -0.57
C LEU A 41 14.34 21.34 -1.16
N SER A 42 13.54 22.04 -1.98
CA SER A 42 12.37 21.49 -2.64
C SER A 42 12.73 20.36 -3.63
N VAL A 43 13.78 20.57 -4.42
CA VAL A 43 14.28 19.54 -5.35
C VAL A 43 14.82 18.34 -4.59
N THR A 44 15.61 18.55 -3.53
CA THR A 44 16.14 17.45 -2.69
C THR A 44 15.00 16.67 -2.03
N PHE A 45 14.00 17.36 -1.52
CA PHE A 45 12.81 16.75 -0.93
C PHE A 45 12.02 15.92 -1.96
N TYR A 46 11.81 16.46 -3.15
CA TYR A 46 11.15 15.73 -4.25
C TYR A 46 11.92 14.47 -4.64
N LEU A 47 13.24 14.57 -4.80
CA LEU A 47 14.09 13.42 -5.11
C LEU A 47 14.04 12.37 -3.99
N TYR A 48 14.09 12.78 -2.75
CA TYR A 48 13.96 11.88 -1.60
C TYR A 48 12.62 11.13 -1.61
N THR A 49 11.50 11.82 -1.78
CA THR A 49 10.16 11.22 -1.76
C THR A 49 9.92 10.27 -2.94
N SER A 50 10.48 10.60 -4.12
CA SER A 50 10.29 9.81 -5.34
C SER A 50 11.23 8.60 -5.44
N TYR A 51 12.48 8.72 -5.00
CA TYR A 51 13.49 7.70 -5.24
C TYR A 51 13.98 6.96 -3.99
N VAL A 52 13.80 7.53 -2.81
CA VAL A 52 14.25 6.91 -1.56
C VAL A 52 13.05 6.39 -0.77
N SER A 53 12.14 7.26 -0.38
CA SER A 53 10.98 6.90 0.46
C SER A 53 10.09 5.83 -0.20
N SER A 54 9.91 5.89 -1.53
CA SER A 54 9.11 4.93 -2.29
C SER A 54 9.75 3.53 -2.42
N LYS A 55 11.01 3.33 -2.00
CA LYS A 55 11.73 2.05 -2.12
C LYS A 55 12.12 1.41 -0.80
N ILE A 56 11.90 2.09 0.32
CA ILE A 56 12.17 1.52 1.65
C ILE A 56 10.97 0.71 2.08
N ILE A 57 10.99 -0.61 1.76
CA ILE A 57 9.93 -1.54 2.14
C ILE A 57 10.10 -1.90 3.62
N THR A 58 9.02 -1.72 4.38
CA THR A 58 8.95 -2.09 5.80
C THR A 58 8.12 -3.36 5.99
N VAL A 59 8.36 -4.09 7.08
CA VAL A 59 7.48 -5.19 7.50
C VAL A 59 6.73 -4.73 8.73
N LYS A 60 5.39 -4.68 8.63
CA LYS A 60 4.49 -4.32 9.73
C LYS A 60 3.97 -5.59 10.35
N GLU A 61 4.28 -5.80 11.62
CA GLU A 61 3.85 -6.99 12.37
C GLU A 61 2.68 -6.64 13.29
N GLU A 62 1.59 -7.42 13.18
CA GLU A 62 0.37 -7.26 13.96
C GLU A 62 -0.06 -8.61 14.55
N ARG A 63 -0.50 -8.60 15.80
CA ARG A 63 -1.10 -9.76 16.45
C ARG A 63 -2.62 -9.67 16.37
N ILE A 64 -3.23 -10.65 15.72
CA ILE A 64 -4.69 -10.77 15.59
C ILE A 64 -5.18 -11.70 16.68
N ILE A 65 -5.92 -11.14 17.64
CA ILE A 65 -6.52 -11.91 18.74
C ILE A 65 -8.01 -12.00 18.47
N ASN A 66 -8.55 -13.23 18.46
CA ASN A 66 -9.99 -13.50 18.37
C ASN A 66 -10.28 -14.90 18.91
N GLU A 67 -11.29 -15.03 19.77
CA GLU A 67 -11.67 -16.30 20.42
C GLU A 67 -12.18 -17.37 19.44
N LYS A 68 -12.69 -16.97 18.26
CA LYS A 68 -13.09 -17.91 17.20
C LYS A 68 -11.89 -18.57 16.49
N ILE A 69 -10.67 -18.07 16.67
CA ILE A 69 -9.48 -18.69 16.06
C ILE A 69 -9.27 -20.05 16.70
N PRO A 70 -9.32 -21.15 15.94
CA PRO A 70 -9.11 -22.47 16.49
C PRO A 70 -7.70 -22.60 17.09
N SER A 71 -7.55 -23.34 18.19
CA SER A 71 -6.29 -23.45 18.93
C SER A 71 -5.11 -23.97 18.09
N ASN A 72 -5.38 -24.82 17.07
CA ASN A 72 -4.38 -25.31 16.12
C ASN A 72 -3.79 -24.18 15.24
N PHE A 73 -4.48 -23.03 15.13
CA PHE A 73 -3.99 -21.85 14.42
C PHE A 73 -3.25 -20.85 15.29
N ASN A 74 -3.06 -21.12 16.59
CA ASN A 74 -2.23 -20.26 17.43
C ASN A 74 -0.82 -20.14 16.89
N GLY A 75 -0.35 -18.89 16.74
CA GLY A 75 0.96 -18.58 16.18
C GLY A 75 1.03 -18.66 14.66
N LEU A 76 -0.09 -18.95 13.95
CA LEU A 76 -0.11 -18.95 12.48
C LEU A 76 0.36 -17.61 11.94
N LYS A 77 1.28 -17.68 10.98
CA LYS A 77 1.92 -16.53 10.36
C LYS A 77 1.33 -16.29 8.96
N ILE A 78 0.65 -15.15 8.79
CA ILE A 78 0.11 -14.72 7.50
C ILE A 78 0.95 -13.55 7.00
N ILE A 79 1.41 -13.61 5.76
CA ILE A 79 1.99 -12.46 5.06
C ILE A 79 1.01 -11.97 4.01
N GLN A 80 0.73 -10.67 4.05
CA GLN A 80 -0.01 -9.97 3.00
C GLN A 80 0.96 -9.13 2.16
N ILE A 81 0.89 -9.34 0.85
CA ILE A 81 1.54 -8.55 -0.20
C ILE A 81 0.42 -7.91 -1.02
N SER A 82 0.56 -6.65 -1.39
CA SER A 82 -0.45 -5.93 -2.19
C SER A 82 0.19 -4.85 -3.04
N ASP A 83 -0.50 -4.49 -4.12
CA ASP A 83 -0.21 -3.28 -4.89
C ASP A 83 1.26 -3.16 -5.28
N ILE A 84 1.77 -4.16 -5.97
CA ILE A 84 3.17 -4.16 -6.45
C ILE A 84 3.35 -3.14 -7.57
N HIS A 85 2.35 -2.97 -8.44
CA HIS A 85 2.42 -2.09 -9.61
C HIS A 85 3.75 -2.21 -10.35
N TYR A 86 4.10 -3.44 -10.73
CA TYR A 86 5.32 -3.72 -11.49
C TYR A 86 5.36 -2.85 -12.75
N GLY A 87 6.51 -2.24 -13.01
CA GLY A 87 6.68 -1.31 -14.13
C GLY A 87 6.50 0.16 -13.76
N SER A 88 6.05 0.48 -12.54
CA SER A 88 6.06 1.83 -11.99
C SER A 88 7.38 2.10 -11.25
N THR A 89 7.39 1.94 -9.93
CA THR A 89 8.61 2.08 -9.10
C THR A 89 9.27 0.74 -8.77
N ILE A 90 8.58 -0.38 -8.96
CA ILE A 90 9.01 -1.75 -8.65
C ILE A 90 9.36 -2.50 -9.93
N PHE A 91 10.54 -3.12 -9.94
CA PHE A 91 11.08 -3.94 -11.04
C PHE A 91 11.65 -5.25 -10.49
N ILE A 92 12.14 -6.13 -11.37
CA ILE A 92 12.56 -7.49 -11.01
C ILE A 92 13.58 -7.58 -9.87
N LYS A 93 14.45 -6.56 -9.71
CA LYS A 93 15.41 -6.52 -8.57
C LYS A 93 14.69 -6.32 -7.24
N ASP A 94 13.62 -5.54 -7.26
CA ASP A 94 12.82 -5.26 -6.06
C ASP A 94 11.95 -6.47 -5.71
N ILE A 95 11.39 -7.18 -6.72
CA ILE A 95 10.68 -8.45 -6.53
C ILE A 95 11.57 -9.48 -5.80
N LYS A 96 12.84 -9.60 -6.18
CA LYS A 96 13.78 -10.50 -5.48
C LYS A 96 13.90 -10.15 -4.00
N LYS A 97 14.06 -8.86 -3.67
CA LYS A 97 14.12 -8.40 -2.27
C LYS A 97 12.83 -8.70 -1.52
N ILE A 98 11.67 -8.47 -2.14
CA ILE A 98 10.36 -8.76 -1.56
C ILE A 98 10.26 -10.25 -1.23
N VAL A 99 10.62 -11.12 -2.15
CA VAL A 99 10.63 -12.59 -1.98
C VAL A 99 11.55 -13.00 -0.82
N ASP A 100 12.75 -12.42 -0.75
CA ASP A 100 13.69 -12.69 0.35
C ASP A 100 13.12 -12.22 1.70
N MET A 101 12.52 -11.03 1.76
CA MET A 101 11.89 -10.49 2.98
C MET A 101 10.73 -11.37 3.46
N VAL A 102 9.89 -11.86 2.53
CA VAL A 102 8.79 -12.78 2.82
C VAL A 102 9.32 -14.10 3.37
N ASN A 103 10.29 -14.70 2.69
CA ASN A 103 10.85 -16.01 3.07
C ASN A 103 11.58 -15.97 4.41
N GLN A 104 12.23 -14.86 4.77
CA GLN A 104 12.87 -14.66 6.09
C GLN A 104 11.86 -14.72 7.24
N ARG A 105 10.57 -14.42 6.99
CA ARG A 105 9.51 -14.51 8.00
C ARG A 105 8.93 -15.92 8.17
N THR A 106 9.32 -16.86 7.29
CA THR A 106 8.82 -18.26 7.32
C THR A 106 7.29 -18.31 7.48
N PRO A 107 6.52 -17.75 6.53
CA PRO A 107 5.07 -17.69 6.65
C PRO A 107 4.42 -19.05 6.51
N ASP A 108 3.27 -19.23 7.18
CA ASP A 108 2.40 -20.37 6.98
C ASP A 108 1.46 -20.13 5.81
N LEU A 109 0.94 -18.91 5.69
CA LEU A 109 0.05 -18.48 4.63
C LEU A 109 0.57 -17.19 3.99
N VAL A 110 0.53 -17.11 2.66
CA VAL A 110 0.82 -15.89 1.93
C VAL A 110 -0.39 -15.48 1.13
N VAL A 111 -0.84 -14.25 1.28
CA VAL A 111 -1.98 -13.68 0.55
C VAL A 111 -1.55 -12.49 -0.29
N PHE A 112 -2.03 -12.42 -1.51
CA PHE A 112 -1.81 -11.31 -2.43
C PHE A 112 -3.16 -10.62 -2.70
N THR A 113 -3.25 -9.32 -2.37
CA THR A 113 -4.52 -8.60 -2.41
C THR A 113 -4.64 -7.62 -3.58
N GLY A 114 -4.12 -8.01 -4.75
CA GLY A 114 -4.37 -7.34 -6.04
C GLY A 114 -3.31 -6.33 -6.47
N ASP A 115 -3.46 -5.87 -7.71
CA ASP A 115 -2.65 -4.88 -8.42
C ASP A 115 -1.16 -5.27 -8.53
N LEU A 116 -0.93 -6.36 -9.29
CA LEU A 116 0.41 -6.88 -9.57
C LEU A 116 1.18 -6.01 -10.57
N ILE A 117 0.54 -5.63 -11.67
CA ILE A 117 1.15 -4.90 -12.79
C ILE A 117 0.52 -3.52 -12.88
N ASN A 118 1.35 -2.49 -13.09
CA ASN A 118 0.83 -1.15 -13.33
C ASN A 118 0.05 -1.12 -14.64
N LYS A 119 -1.15 -0.52 -14.65
CA LYS A 119 -2.08 -0.49 -15.78
C LYS A 119 -1.49 0.04 -17.08
N ASP A 120 -0.52 0.96 -16.98
CA ASP A 120 0.11 1.62 -18.14
C ASP A 120 1.39 0.88 -18.59
N TYR A 121 1.77 -0.21 -17.90
CA TYR A 121 2.98 -0.97 -18.21
C TYR A 121 2.67 -2.19 -19.06
N LYS A 122 3.33 -2.28 -20.21
CA LYS A 122 3.25 -3.46 -21.08
C LYS A 122 4.39 -4.42 -20.74
N LEU A 123 4.01 -5.52 -20.13
CA LEU A 123 4.93 -6.57 -19.73
C LEU A 123 5.47 -7.31 -20.98
N THR A 124 6.78 -7.45 -21.08
CA THR A 124 7.38 -8.33 -22.10
C THR A 124 7.30 -9.79 -21.65
N SER A 125 7.30 -10.75 -22.61
CA SER A 125 7.28 -12.18 -22.28
C SER A 125 8.43 -12.57 -21.34
N LYS A 126 9.62 -11.98 -21.52
CA LYS A 126 10.78 -12.26 -20.65
C LYS A 126 10.61 -11.71 -19.23
N GLU A 127 9.97 -10.57 -19.07
CA GLU A 127 9.66 -10.02 -17.75
C GLU A 127 8.60 -10.88 -17.06
N GLN A 128 7.58 -11.33 -17.79
CA GLN A 128 6.58 -12.26 -17.28
C GLN A 128 7.21 -13.55 -16.77
N GLU A 129 8.09 -14.18 -17.56
CA GLU A 129 8.83 -15.37 -17.15
C GLU A 129 9.69 -15.11 -15.89
N ASN A 130 10.36 -13.96 -15.82
CA ASN A 130 11.14 -13.58 -14.66
C ASN A 130 10.28 -13.35 -13.42
N LEU A 131 9.12 -12.69 -13.55
CA LEU A 131 8.16 -12.50 -12.46
C LEU A 131 7.68 -13.86 -11.91
N ILE A 132 7.24 -14.74 -12.78
CA ILE A 132 6.82 -16.12 -12.43
C ILE A 132 7.95 -16.82 -11.68
N LYS A 133 9.17 -16.81 -12.23
CA LYS A 133 10.33 -17.44 -11.62
C LYS A 133 10.62 -16.93 -10.21
N GLU A 134 10.53 -15.63 -10.01
CA GLU A 134 10.83 -15.04 -8.68
C GLU A 134 9.67 -15.25 -7.70
N LEU A 135 8.42 -15.00 -8.09
CA LEU A 135 7.25 -15.19 -7.22
C LEU A 135 7.06 -16.66 -6.82
N LYS A 136 7.44 -17.60 -7.70
CA LYS A 136 7.44 -19.04 -7.39
C LYS A 136 8.35 -19.40 -6.23
N LYS A 137 9.40 -18.61 -5.94
CA LYS A 137 10.31 -18.84 -4.81
C LYS A 137 9.72 -18.48 -3.45
N ILE A 138 8.58 -17.80 -3.40
CA ILE A 138 7.87 -17.54 -2.15
C ILE A 138 7.46 -18.88 -1.54
N LYS A 139 7.90 -19.09 -0.28
CA LYS A 139 7.63 -20.29 0.51
C LYS A 139 6.47 -20.05 1.45
N SER A 140 5.66 -21.07 1.66
CA SER A 140 4.61 -21.12 2.69
C SER A 140 4.40 -22.59 3.09
N THR A 141 3.99 -22.83 4.34
CA THR A 141 3.75 -24.21 4.81
C THR A 141 2.36 -24.71 4.53
N ILE A 142 1.38 -23.81 4.40
CA ILE A 142 -0.04 -24.11 4.14
C ILE A 142 -0.41 -23.80 2.70
N GLY A 143 -0.18 -22.56 2.25
CA GLY A 143 -0.58 -22.18 0.91
C GLY A 143 -0.28 -20.72 0.55
N LYS A 144 -0.48 -20.43 -0.73
CA LYS A 144 -0.39 -19.08 -1.29
C LYS A 144 -1.67 -18.78 -2.04
N TYR A 145 -2.31 -17.67 -1.68
CA TYR A 145 -3.60 -17.26 -2.26
C TYR A 145 -3.50 -15.86 -2.84
N ALA A 146 -4.29 -15.61 -3.88
CA ALA A 146 -4.32 -14.32 -4.53
C ALA A 146 -5.73 -13.94 -4.96
N ILE A 147 -6.00 -12.65 -4.96
CA ILE A 147 -7.19 -12.06 -5.57
C ILE A 147 -6.75 -11.00 -6.59
N MET A 148 -7.60 -10.73 -7.58
CA MET A 148 -7.37 -9.67 -8.55
C MET A 148 -7.72 -8.31 -7.97
N GLY A 149 -6.90 -7.29 -8.28
CA GLY A 149 -7.21 -5.89 -8.12
C GLY A 149 -7.89 -5.29 -9.36
N GLU A 150 -8.14 -3.99 -9.33
CA GLU A 150 -8.84 -3.31 -10.43
C GLU A 150 -7.97 -3.08 -11.67
N GLU A 151 -6.65 -2.99 -11.49
CA GLU A 151 -5.69 -2.80 -12.58
C GLU A 151 -5.24 -4.14 -13.19
N ASP A 152 -5.53 -5.28 -12.53
CA ASP A 152 -5.11 -6.59 -13.00
C ASP A 152 -5.89 -7.06 -14.23
N SER A 153 -5.22 -7.81 -15.09
CA SER A 153 -5.72 -8.35 -16.34
C SER A 153 -5.50 -9.87 -16.42
N ASN A 154 -5.72 -10.48 -17.58
CA ASN A 154 -5.53 -11.91 -17.78
C ASN A 154 -4.08 -12.38 -17.51
N GLU A 155 -3.10 -11.49 -17.68
CA GLU A 155 -1.70 -11.79 -17.34
C GLU A 155 -1.51 -12.10 -15.86
N PHE A 156 -2.28 -11.45 -14.98
CA PHE A 156 -2.29 -11.76 -13.56
C PHE A 156 -2.58 -13.23 -13.29
N ASN A 157 -3.64 -13.77 -13.88
CA ASN A 157 -4.03 -15.17 -13.70
C ASN A 157 -2.91 -16.11 -14.13
N THR A 158 -2.28 -15.84 -15.27
CA THR A 158 -1.16 -16.64 -15.79
C THR A 158 0.03 -16.61 -14.83
N ILE A 159 0.42 -15.42 -14.37
CA ILE A 159 1.57 -15.24 -13.49
C ILE A 159 1.33 -15.90 -12.14
N MET A 160 0.18 -15.64 -11.51
CA MET A 160 -0.11 -16.16 -10.17
C MET A 160 -0.25 -17.69 -10.16
N ASN A 161 -0.99 -18.26 -11.11
CA ASN A 161 -1.12 -19.72 -11.23
C ASN A 161 0.23 -20.41 -11.45
N GLN A 162 1.06 -19.90 -12.37
CA GLN A 162 2.39 -20.48 -12.63
C GLN A 162 3.38 -20.23 -11.49
N SER A 163 3.08 -19.26 -10.60
CA SER A 163 3.82 -19.01 -9.37
C SER A 163 3.31 -19.81 -8.18
N ASN A 164 2.38 -20.75 -8.39
CA ASN A 164 1.75 -21.61 -7.39
C ASN A 164 0.89 -20.84 -6.37
N PHE A 165 0.21 -19.77 -6.79
CA PHE A 165 -0.85 -19.15 -6.02
C PHE A 165 -2.20 -19.74 -6.45
N THR A 166 -3.05 -20.04 -5.48
CA THR A 166 -4.47 -20.30 -5.69
C THR A 166 -5.21 -18.99 -5.83
N ILE A 167 -5.88 -18.78 -6.95
CA ILE A 167 -6.65 -17.54 -7.19
C ILE A 167 -8.06 -17.74 -6.66
N LEU A 168 -8.47 -16.89 -5.73
CA LEU A 168 -9.85 -16.81 -5.26
C LEU A 168 -10.59 -15.74 -6.05
N ASN A 169 -11.50 -16.19 -6.90
CA ASN A 169 -12.29 -15.33 -7.79
C ASN A 169 -13.76 -15.41 -7.37
N ASN A 170 -14.20 -14.56 -6.45
CA ASN A 170 -15.50 -14.65 -5.79
C ASN A 170 -15.77 -16.06 -5.29
N SER A 171 -14.84 -16.60 -4.54
CA SER A 171 -14.85 -17.97 -4.05
C SER A 171 -14.16 -18.07 -2.71
N TYR A 172 -14.30 -19.20 -2.05
CA TYR A 172 -13.68 -19.49 -0.77
C TYR A 172 -12.86 -20.76 -0.79
N ASP A 173 -12.03 -20.93 0.23
CA ASP A 173 -11.33 -22.16 0.56
C ASP A 173 -11.34 -22.39 2.08
N LEU A 174 -11.37 -23.66 2.49
CA LEU A 174 -11.25 -24.05 3.88
C LEU A 174 -9.78 -24.39 4.19
N ILE A 175 -9.16 -23.55 4.97
CA ILE A 175 -7.76 -23.70 5.34
C ILE A 175 -7.65 -24.61 6.54
N TYR A 176 -7.03 -25.76 6.36
CA TYR A 176 -6.77 -26.75 7.40
C TYR A 176 -5.33 -26.67 7.90
N LYS A 177 -5.16 -26.86 9.19
CA LYS A 177 -3.88 -27.10 9.83
C LYS A 177 -4.04 -28.31 10.75
N ASP A 178 -3.17 -29.33 10.57
CA ASP A 178 -3.18 -30.55 11.37
C ASP A 178 -4.52 -31.32 11.32
N ASN A 179 -5.27 -31.25 10.21
CA ASN A 179 -6.56 -31.89 9.99
C ASN A 179 -7.65 -31.61 11.05
N ASN A 180 -7.51 -30.49 11.75
CA ASN A 180 -8.48 -30.04 12.76
C ASN A 180 -9.46 -29.01 12.20
N THR A 181 -10.16 -28.30 13.09
CA THR A 181 -11.12 -27.25 12.73
C THR A 181 -10.47 -26.22 11.78
N PRO A 182 -11.04 -25.98 10.59
CA PRO A 182 -10.48 -25.04 9.62
C PRO A 182 -10.81 -23.59 9.97
N ILE A 183 -10.14 -22.67 9.28
CA ILE A 183 -10.57 -21.28 9.10
C ILE A 183 -11.09 -21.10 7.67
N LEU A 184 -11.99 -20.16 7.46
CA LEU A 184 -12.55 -19.84 6.16
C LEU A 184 -11.77 -18.69 5.54
N LEU A 185 -11.23 -18.88 4.34
CA LEU A 185 -10.59 -17.86 3.54
C LEU A 185 -11.44 -17.54 2.33
N ILE A 186 -11.90 -16.30 2.20
CA ILE A 186 -12.75 -15.83 1.12
C ILE A 186 -11.96 -14.85 0.25
N GLY A 187 -12.14 -14.91 -1.05
CA GLY A 187 -11.56 -13.94 -1.99
C GLY A 187 -12.62 -13.26 -2.83
N ILE A 188 -12.63 -11.94 -2.77
CA ILE A 188 -13.50 -11.06 -3.55
C ILE A 188 -12.75 -10.56 -4.78
N ASN A 189 -13.34 -10.73 -5.95
CA ASN A 189 -12.84 -10.13 -7.18
C ASN A 189 -13.39 -8.71 -7.34
N ASN A 190 -12.54 -7.72 -7.15
CA ASN A 190 -12.90 -6.30 -7.35
C ASN A 190 -12.62 -5.79 -8.78
N ASN A 191 -12.25 -6.69 -9.71
CA ASN A 191 -11.99 -6.26 -11.09
C ASN A 191 -13.31 -5.99 -11.82
N LYS A 192 -13.51 -4.72 -12.19
CA LYS A 192 -14.57 -4.16 -13.05
C LYS A 192 -15.79 -5.06 -13.27
N ASN A 193 -16.91 -4.77 -12.64
CA ASN A 193 -18.20 -5.46 -12.81
C ASN A 193 -18.23 -6.98 -12.47
N ASN A 194 -17.14 -7.53 -11.93
CA ASN A 194 -17.06 -8.95 -11.57
C ASN A 194 -17.32 -9.18 -10.08
N LEU A 195 -17.71 -8.17 -9.31
CA LEU A 195 -18.01 -8.29 -7.89
C LEU A 195 -19.26 -9.19 -7.71
N ASP A 196 -19.06 -10.35 -7.10
CA ASP A 196 -20.12 -11.29 -6.73
C ASP A 196 -19.89 -11.78 -5.31
N ILE A 197 -20.46 -11.04 -4.35
CA ILE A 197 -20.33 -11.32 -2.91
C ILE A 197 -21.03 -12.62 -2.58
N ASN A 198 -22.21 -12.90 -3.18
CA ASN A 198 -23.00 -14.09 -2.88
C ASN A 198 -22.23 -15.36 -3.24
N SER A 199 -21.63 -15.42 -4.43
CA SER A 199 -20.79 -16.56 -4.82
C SER A 199 -19.55 -16.71 -3.92
N ALA A 200 -18.93 -15.59 -3.50
CA ALA A 200 -17.77 -15.64 -2.63
C ALA A 200 -18.11 -16.21 -1.24
N TYR A 201 -19.31 -15.92 -0.73
CA TYR A 201 -19.80 -16.35 0.57
C TYR A 201 -20.72 -17.58 0.52
N ASP A 202 -20.72 -18.32 -0.58
CA ASP A 202 -21.57 -19.52 -0.76
C ASP A 202 -21.36 -20.60 0.32
N TYR A 203 -20.23 -20.57 1.02
CA TYR A 203 -20.01 -21.42 2.21
C TYR A 203 -21.15 -21.31 3.21
N PHE A 204 -21.68 -20.10 3.48
CA PHE A 204 -22.76 -19.88 4.45
C PHE A 204 -24.13 -20.31 3.94
N ASN A 205 -24.27 -20.57 2.63
CA ASN A 205 -25.48 -21.13 2.04
C ASN A 205 -25.51 -22.67 2.11
N GLN A 206 -24.38 -23.32 2.46
CA GLN A 206 -24.33 -24.78 2.56
C GLN A 206 -25.05 -25.27 3.82
N PRO A 207 -25.85 -26.36 3.74
CA PRO A 207 -26.61 -26.88 4.89
C PRO A 207 -25.72 -27.29 6.08
N THR A 208 -24.47 -27.62 5.83
CA THR A 208 -23.49 -28.12 6.82
C THR A 208 -22.49 -27.06 7.25
N HIS A 209 -22.72 -25.77 6.92
CA HIS A 209 -21.77 -24.73 7.30
C HIS A 209 -21.68 -24.55 8.83
N ASN A 210 -20.50 -24.20 9.30
CA ASN A 210 -20.28 -23.77 10.68
C ASN A 210 -20.41 -22.25 10.76
N SER A 211 -21.47 -21.74 11.36
CA SER A 211 -21.71 -20.31 11.52
C SER A 211 -20.71 -19.60 12.44
N ASN A 212 -19.98 -20.37 13.27
CA ASN A 212 -18.94 -19.83 14.17
C ASN A 212 -17.50 -20.01 13.64
N ILE A 213 -17.35 -20.28 12.35
CA ILE A 213 -16.02 -20.40 11.73
C ILE A 213 -15.29 -19.05 11.70
N TYR A 214 -14.00 -19.04 12.06
CA TYR A 214 -13.18 -17.83 11.89
C TYR A 214 -12.99 -17.52 10.41
N THR A 215 -13.44 -16.34 9.99
CA THR A 215 -13.49 -15.95 8.57
C THR A 215 -12.53 -14.82 8.26
N ILE A 216 -11.65 -15.06 7.28
CA ILE A 216 -10.75 -14.06 6.70
C ILE A 216 -11.21 -13.76 5.28
N THR A 217 -11.49 -12.49 4.97
CA THR A 217 -11.85 -12.06 3.61
C THR A 217 -10.76 -11.20 3.00
N LEU A 218 -10.30 -11.64 1.84
CA LEU A 218 -9.40 -10.90 0.97
C LEU A 218 -10.23 -10.06 0.00
N LEU A 219 -9.96 -8.77 -0.07
CA LEU A 219 -10.57 -7.84 -1.02
C LEU A 219 -9.54 -6.81 -1.46
N HIS A 220 -9.71 -6.25 -2.65
CA HIS A 220 -8.80 -5.19 -3.08
C HIS A 220 -9.28 -3.83 -2.60
N GLN A 221 -10.52 -3.46 -2.92
CA GLN A 221 -11.12 -2.16 -2.60
C GLN A 221 -11.77 -2.16 -1.22
N PRO A 222 -11.22 -1.43 -0.22
CA PRO A 222 -11.67 -1.53 1.17
C PRO A 222 -13.10 -1.06 1.42
N ASP A 223 -13.65 -0.12 0.61
CA ASP A 223 -15.03 0.36 0.80
C ASP A 223 -16.09 -0.74 0.54
N THR A 224 -15.70 -1.85 -0.09
CA THR A 224 -16.58 -3.03 -0.30
C THR A 224 -17.00 -3.70 1.01
N VAL A 225 -16.23 -3.48 2.09
CA VAL A 225 -16.49 -4.06 3.41
C VAL A 225 -17.90 -3.78 3.91
N ASP A 226 -18.42 -2.55 3.70
CA ASP A 226 -19.76 -2.18 4.17
C ASP A 226 -20.84 -3.08 3.58
N LYS A 227 -20.77 -3.31 2.25
CA LYS A 227 -21.74 -4.20 1.55
C LYS A 227 -21.64 -5.64 2.02
N ILE A 228 -20.44 -6.11 2.36
CA ILE A 228 -20.24 -7.47 2.85
C ILE A 228 -20.87 -7.61 4.23
N LEU A 229 -20.62 -6.67 5.15
CA LEU A 229 -21.11 -6.73 6.53
C LEU A 229 -22.63 -6.57 6.66
N GLU A 230 -23.31 -6.04 5.64
CA GLU A 230 -24.79 -6.00 5.60
C GLU A 230 -25.39 -7.41 5.52
N GLU A 231 -24.69 -8.40 4.92
CA GLU A 231 -25.26 -9.71 4.61
C GLU A 231 -24.47 -10.87 5.24
N TYR A 232 -23.16 -10.73 5.43
CA TYR A 232 -22.28 -11.86 5.80
C TYR A 232 -21.33 -11.54 6.94
N PRO A 233 -21.13 -12.50 7.88
CA PRO A 233 -20.15 -12.34 8.94
C PRO A 233 -18.74 -12.48 8.42
N THR A 234 -17.83 -11.61 8.88
CA THR A 234 -16.40 -11.70 8.63
C THR A 234 -15.65 -11.22 9.88
N ASP A 235 -14.62 -11.93 10.29
CA ASP A 235 -13.82 -11.55 11.46
C ASP A 235 -12.63 -10.66 11.12
N LEU A 236 -12.00 -10.92 9.95
CA LEU A 236 -10.82 -10.19 9.49
C LEU A 236 -10.89 -9.89 7.99
N PHE A 237 -10.75 -8.63 7.64
CA PHE A 237 -10.59 -8.18 6.27
C PHE A 237 -9.14 -7.79 6.00
N LEU A 238 -8.57 -8.26 4.88
CA LEU A 238 -7.26 -7.86 4.38
C LEU A 238 -7.45 -7.20 3.01
N ALA A 239 -7.21 -5.89 2.95
CA ALA A 239 -7.42 -5.08 1.75
C ALA A 239 -6.14 -4.43 1.23
N GLY A 240 -6.18 -3.95 -0.01
CA GLY A 240 -5.15 -3.14 -0.66
C GLY A 240 -5.66 -1.79 -1.11
N HIS A 241 -5.28 -1.38 -2.32
CA HIS A 241 -5.81 -0.29 -3.13
C HIS A 241 -5.56 1.13 -2.61
N SER A 242 -5.81 1.43 -1.33
CA SER A 242 -5.70 2.80 -0.80
C SER A 242 -4.28 3.34 -0.78
N HIS A 243 -3.27 2.45 -0.74
CA HIS A 243 -1.85 2.79 -0.48
C HIS A 243 -1.65 3.67 0.76
N ASN A 244 -2.59 3.62 1.73
CA ASN A 244 -2.63 4.56 2.87
C ASN A 244 -2.56 6.04 2.40
N GLY A 245 -3.18 6.33 1.24
CA GLY A 245 -3.17 7.63 0.58
C GLY A 245 -1.86 8.04 -0.09
N GLN A 246 -0.82 7.17 -0.18
CA GLN A 246 0.55 7.44 -0.68
C GLN A 246 1.26 8.64 -0.02
N VAL A 247 0.53 9.69 0.30
CA VAL A 247 0.94 10.82 1.14
C VAL A 247 0.05 10.81 2.36
N ASN A 248 0.62 10.52 3.52
CA ASN A 248 -0.11 10.44 4.78
C ASN A 248 0.43 11.49 5.73
N LEU A 249 -0.29 12.60 5.85
CA LEU A 249 0.16 13.72 6.69
C LEU A 249 -0.22 13.47 8.16
N PRO A 250 0.69 13.76 9.11
CA PRO A 250 0.38 13.68 10.54
C PRO A 250 -0.90 14.48 10.86
N TYR A 251 -1.79 13.87 11.64
CA TYR A 251 -3.09 14.43 12.08
C TYR A 251 -4.15 14.60 10.98
N ILE A 252 -3.79 14.55 9.69
CA ILE A 252 -4.73 14.69 8.56
C ILE A 252 -5.04 13.31 7.96
N GLY A 253 -4.05 12.41 7.94
CA GLY A 253 -4.18 11.09 7.33
C GLY A 253 -3.84 11.08 5.83
N GLY A 254 -4.33 10.06 5.12
CA GLY A 254 -4.09 9.87 3.69
C GLY A 254 -4.72 10.98 2.84
N VAL A 255 -3.90 11.61 2.00
CA VAL A 255 -4.31 12.78 1.20
C VAL A 255 -4.96 12.37 -0.11
N PHE A 256 -4.46 11.32 -0.77
CA PHE A 256 -5.01 10.87 -2.04
C PHE A 256 -6.05 9.78 -1.81
N GLN A 257 -7.29 10.13 -2.13
CA GLN A 257 -8.42 9.21 -2.11
C GLN A 257 -8.61 8.60 -3.49
N LYS A 258 -8.83 7.30 -3.53
CA LYS A 258 -9.17 6.56 -4.74
C LYS A 258 -10.63 6.10 -4.69
N ASN A 259 -11.23 5.92 -5.85
CA ASN A 259 -12.55 5.29 -5.93
C ASN A 259 -12.49 3.86 -5.37
N GLY A 260 -13.35 3.49 -4.43
CA GLY A 260 -13.27 2.22 -3.69
C GLY A 260 -12.42 2.26 -2.41
N ALA A 261 -11.77 3.40 -2.11
CA ALA A 261 -11.07 3.69 -0.87
C ALA A 261 -11.31 5.15 -0.43
N GLN A 262 -12.55 5.56 -0.39
CA GLN A 262 -12.94 6.92 0.03
C GLN A 262 -13.25 6.98 1.52
N LYS A 263 -13.89 5.94 2.04
CA LYS A 263 -14.21 5.80 3.45
C LYS A 263 -13.04 5.21 4.25
N TYR A 264 -12.44 4.15 3.72
CA TYR A 264 -11.38 3.41 4.38
C TYR A 264 -10.03 3.60 3.67
N ILE A 265 -9.23 4.56 4.16
CA ILE A 265 -7.94 4.94 3.57
C ILE A 265 -6.77 4.44 4.41
N ASN A 266 -6.87 4.59 5.75
CA ASN A 266 -5.78 4.28 6.68
C ASN A 266 -5.59 2.78 6.87
N GLU A 267 -4.48 2.39 7.46
CA GLU A 267 -4.04 1.00 7.54
C GLU A 267 -4.88 0.09 8.42
N PHE A 268 -5.64 0.65 9.36
CA PHE A 268 -6.44 -0.14 10.30
C PHE A 268 -7.75 0.55 10.66
N TYR A 269 -8.81 -0.26 10.74
CA TYR A 269 -10.12 0.12 11.28
C TYR A 269 -10.69 -1.02 12.11
N GLN A 270 -11.26 -0.66 13.28
CA GLN A 270 -12.11 -1.56 14.04
C GLN A 270 -13.56 -1.35 13.57
N LEU A 271 -14.18 -2.39 13.05
CA LEU A 271 -15.56 -2.40 12.51
C LEU A 271 -16.43 -3.27 13.40
N GLU A 272 -17.03 -2.71 14.44
CA GLU A 272 -17.80 -3.47 15.43
C GLU A 272 -17.08 -4.77 15.86
N SER A 273 -17.54 -5.93 15.34
CA SER A 273 -16.93 -7.23 15.61
C SER A 273 -15.78 -7.61 14.68
N SER A 274 -15.56 -6.86 13.60
CA SER A 274 -14.57 -7.16 12.56
C SER A 274 -13.36 -6.24 12.62
N LYS A 275 -12.25 -6.70 12.08
CA LYS A 275 -11.04 -5.88 11.88
C LYS A 275 -10.75 -5.74 10.39
N LEU A 276 -10.44 -4.52 9.95
CA LEU A 276 -9.99 -4.24 8.59
C LEU A 276 -8.55 -3.76 8.62
N TYR A 277 -7.66 -4.50 7.98
CA TYR A 277 -6.29 -4.06 7.70
C TYR A 277 -6.11 -3.78 6.22
N ILE A 278 -5.57 -2.60 5.91
CA ILE A 278 -5.33 -2.13 4.55
C ILE A 278 -3.83 -2.00 4.35
N SER A 279 -3.32 -2.66 3.33
CA SER A 279 -1.91 -2.57 2.96
C SER A 279 -1.56 -1.16 2.46
N SER A 280 -0.40 -0.65 2.87
CA SER A 280 0.17 0.55 2.25
C SER A 280 0.65 0.32 0.81
N GLY A 281 0.56 -0.92 0.32
CA GLY A 281 1.09 -1.31 -0.98
C GLY A 281 2.62 -1.28 -1.06
N ILE A 282 3.18 -1.96 -2.03
CA ILE A 282 4.64 -2.01 -2.25
C ILE A 282 5.05 -1.02 -3.33
N GLY A 283 4.36 -1.00 -4.46
CA GLY A 283 4.59 -0.05 -5.55
C GLY A 283 3.91 1.29 -5.33
N THR A 284 3.85 2.08 -6.38
CA THR A 284 3.20 3.38 -6.39
C THR A 284 2.35 3.55 -7.62
N THR A 285 1.35 4.40 -7.55
CA THR A 285 0.57 4.87 -8.69
C THR A 285 0.83 6.35 -8.97
N GLY A 286 0.46 6.83 -10.14
CA GLY A 286 0.60 8.23 -10.55
C GLY A 286 2.06 8.68 -10.57
N ASN A 287 2.37 9.78 -9.87
CA ASN A 287 3.70 10.40 -9.90
C ASN A 287 4.81 9.65 -9.14
N GLY A 288 4.51 8.48 -8.58
CA GLY A 288 5.51 7.58 -8.02
C GLY A 288 6.14 8.01 -6.70
N PHE A 289 5.67 9.05 -6.00
CA PHE A 289 6.25 9.48 -4.74
C PHE A 289 5.43 9.05 -3.52
N ARG A 290 6.12 8.87 -2.39
CA ARG A 290 5.53 8.57 -1.08
C ARG A 290 6.05 9.51 -0.01
N LEU A 291 5.16 9.96 0.88
CA LEU A 291 5.51 10.82 2.00
C LEU A 291 4.80 10.36 3.27
N PHE A 292 5.56 10.09 4.33
CA PHE A 292 5.09 9.54 5.61
C PHE A 292 4.24 8.25 5.47
N CYS A 293 4.40 7.56 4.35
CA CYS A 293 3.73 6.32 4.03
C CYS A 293 4.69 5.38 3.29
N SER A 294 5.51 4.64 4.04
CA SER A 294 6.46 3.69 3.46
C SER A 294 5.74 2.50 2.84
N PRO A 295 6.26 1.95 1.72
CA PRO A 295 5.84 0.64 1.24
C PRO A 295 5.87 -0.41 2.34
N SER A 296 4.89 -1.31 2.40
CA SER A 296 4.86 -2.31 3.45
C SER A 296 4.46 -3.70 2.97
N ILE A 297 5.03 -4.69 3.64
CA ILE A 297 4.55 -6.07 3.71
C ILE A 297 3.90 -6.20 5.09
N ASN A 298 2.65 -6.63 5.15
CA ASN A 298 1.99 -6.87 6.42
C ASN A 298 2.21 -8.31 6.88
N PHE A 299 2.50 -8.49 8.15
CA PHE A 299 2.78 -9.76 8.78
C PHE A 299 1.87 -9.93 9.99
N PHE A 300 0.96 -10.89 9.93
CA PHE A 300 -0.01 -11.14 10.98
C PHE A 300 0.31 -12.44 11.73
N ARG A 301 0.12 -12.42 13.05
CA ARG A 301 0.13 -13.62 13.89
C ARG A 301 -1.24 -13.84 14.48
N LEU A 302 -1.85 -14.96 14.16
CA LEU A 302 -3.15 -15.33 14.74
C LEU A 302 -2.98 -15.85 16.16
N SER A 303 -3.93 -15.53 17.03
CA SER A 303 -3.97 -16.01 18.42
C SER A 303 -5.43 -16.14 18.88
N SER A 304 -5.76 -17.24 19.54
CA SER A 304 -7.07 -17.42 20.16
C SER A 304 -7.20 -16.63 21.48
N ASN A 305 -6.06 -16.19 22.06
CA ASN A 305 -5.97 -15.43 23.32
C ASN A 305 -4.87 -14.38 23.24
#